data_ea205187a865db4b55ceddd315e6e07a
#
_entry.id   ea205187a865db4b55ceddd315e6e07a
#
_cell.length_a   1.000
_cell.length_b   1.000
_cell.length_c   1.000
_cell.angle_alpha   90.00
_cell.angle_beta   90.00
_cell.angle_gamma   90.00
#
_symmetry.space_group_name_H-M   'P 1'
#
loop_
_entity.id
_entity.type
_entity.pdbx_description
1 polymer ?
#
loop_
_entity_poly.entity_id
_entity_poly.type
_entity_poly.pdbx_seq_one_letter_code
_entity_poly.pdbx_strand_id
1 'polypeptide(L)' 'MNLDRSVPVWPQVADELRRRLDAGHYEPGTRFPGTVALAAEFDVSQSTAQKAVVALRQEGRLYTVLGQGSFVSR' A
#
# COMPACT_ATOMS: atom_id res chain seq x y z
N MET A 1 3.35 9.05 -10.51
CA MET A 1 2.18 8.28 -10.98
C MET A 1 0.99 9.21 -11.16
N ASN A 2 0.27 9.06 -12.26
CA ASN A 2 -0.92 9.88 -12.53
C ASN A 2 -2.18 9.10 -12.12
N LEU A 3 -2.84 9.58 -11.07
CA LEU A 3 -4.09 8.99 -10.61
C LEU A 3 -5.27 9.63 -11.34
N ASP A 4 -6.22 8.81 -11.76
CA ASP A 4 -7.48 9.30 -12.30
C ASP A 4 -8.41 9.60 -11.13
N ARG A 5 -8.58 10.88 -10.82
CA ARG A 5 -9.36 11.30 -9.65
C ARG A 5 -10.86 11.44 -9.94
N SER A 6 -11.29 11.13 -11.16
CA SER A 6 -12.71 11.09 -11.50
C SER A 6 -13.39 9.77 -11.10
N VAL A 7 -12.60 8.78 -10.70
CA VAL A 7 -13.08 7.48 -10.20
C VAL A 7 -12.43 7.21 -8.85
N PRO A 8 -12.89 6.22 -8.08
CA PRO A 8 -12.27 5.90 -6.79
C PRO A 8 -10.75 5.72 -6.94
N VAL A 9 -10.00 6.34 -6.05
CA VAL A 9 -8.54 6.41 -6.16
C VAL A 9 -7.85 5.23 -5.48
N TRP A 10 -8.41 4.70 -4.40
CA TRP A 10 -7.71 3.67 -3.63
C TRP A 10 -7.39 2.40 -4.45
N PRO A 11 -8.24 1.92 -5.40
CA PRO A 11 -7.86 0.77 -6.21
C PRO A 11 -6.64 1.03 -7.08
N GLN A 12 -6.51 2.27 -7.57
CA GLN A 12 -5.35 2.66 -8.38
C GLN A 12 -4.07 2.66 -7.55
N VAL A 13 -4.15 3.13 -6.30
CA VAL A 13 -3.02 3.09 -5.37
C VAL A 13 -2.65 1.64 -5.08
N ALA A 14 -3.64 0.79 -4.81
CA ALA A 14 -3.40 -0.63 -4.56
C ALA A 14 -2.74 -1.31 -5.76
N ASP A 15 -3.20 -1.01 -6.98
CA ASP A 15 -2.62 -1.58 -8.20
C ASP A 15 -1.15 -1.18 -8.35
N GLU A 16 -0.81 0.08 -8.10
CA GLU A 16 0.57 0.53 -8.19
C GLU A 16 1.45 -0.16 -7.13
N LEU A 17 0.93 -0.31 -5.92
CA LEU A 17 1.66 -0.99 -4.85
C LEU A 17 1.88 -2.47 -5.17
N ARG A 18 0.88 -3.15 -5.76
CA ARG A 18 1.05 -4.54 -6.23
C ARG A 18 2.14 -4.63 -7.27
N ARG A 19 2.14 -3.69 -8.22
CA ARG A 19 3.18 -3.65 -9.25
C ARG A 19 4.56 -3.50 -8.64
N ARG A 20 4.71 -2.63 -7.63
CA ARG A 20 5.99 -2.44 -6.94
C ARG A 20 6.41 -3.69 -6.18
N LEU A 21 5.47 -4.36 -5.53
CA LEU A 21 5.75 -5.62 -4.84
C LEU A 21 6.20 -6.69 -5.82
N ASP A 22 5.52 -6.80 -6.96
CA ASP A 22 5.87 -7.78 -7.99
C ASP A 22 7.22 -7.47 -8.63
N ALA A 23 7.58 -6.19 -8.72
CA ALA A 23 8.85 -5.75 -9.29
C ALA A 23 10.02 -5.84 -8.30
N GLY A 24 9.76 -6.21 -7.04
CA GLY A 24 10.80 -6.34 -6.03
C GLY A 24 11.22 -5.03 -5.37
N HIS A 25 10.42 -3.98 -5.47
CA HIS A 25 10.70 -2.71 -4.80
C HIS A 25 10.76 -2.84 -3.28
N TYR A 26 10.01 -3.80 -2.73
CA TYR A 26 9.96 -4.05 -1.30
C TYR A 26 10.33 -5.50 -1.06
N GLU A 27 11.37 -5.74 -0.30
CA GLU A 27 11.83 -7.11 -0.04
C GLU A 27 10.89 -7.84 0.92
N PRO A 28 10.64 -9.14 0.68
CA PRO A 28 9.84 -9.94 1.62
C PRO A 28 10.42 -9.89 3.03
N GLY A 29 9.54 -9.74 4.02
CA GLY A 29 9.93 -9.69 5.42
C GLY A 29 10.35 -8.31 5.89
N THR A 30 10.45 -7.31 5.01
CA THR A 30 10.79 -5.94 5.40
C THR A 30 9.55 -5.13 5.72
N ARG A 31 9.74 -4.02 6.44
CA ARG A 31 8.64 -3.14 6.81
C ARG A 31 8.13 -2.39 5.60
N PHE A 32 6.82 -2.42 5.43
CA PHE A 32 6.14 -1.68 4.36
C PHE A 32 5.89 -0.23 4.80
N PRO A 33 5.93 0.75 3.88
CA PRO A 33 5.64 2.14 4.25
C PRO A 33 4.30 2.31 4.94
N GLY A 34 4.23 3.19 5.93
CA GLY A 34 3.00 3.47 6.65
C GLY A 34 2.02 4.31 5.82
N THR A 35 0.78 4.40 6.31
CA THR A 35 -0.28 5.14 5.60
C THR A 35 0.03 6.62 5.45
N VAL A 36 0.71 7.22 6.43
CA VAL A 36 1.10 8.65 6.35
C VAL A 36 2.07 8.85 5.20
N ALA A 37 3.10 7.99 5.11
CA ALA A 37 4.09 8.08 4.04
C ALA A 37 3.46 7.83 2.67
N LEU A 38 2.59 6.83 2.56
CA LEU A 38 1.91 6.51 1.31
C LEU A 38 0.96 7.63 0.88
N ALA A 39 0.23 8.21 1.84
CA ALA A 39 -0.66 9.33 1.56
C ALA A 39 0.11 10.52 0.98
N ALA A 40 1.27 10.81 1.56
CA ALA A 40 2.12 11.90 1.06
C ALA A 40 2.67 11.58 -0.32
N GLU A 41 3.12 10.35 -0.54
CA GLU A 41 3.73 9.94 -1.81
C GLU A 41 2.72 10.00 -2.96
N PHE A 42 1.49 9.54 -2.73
CA PHE A 42 0.46 9.49 -3.77
C PHE A 42 -0.44 10.72 -3.79
N ASP A 43 -0.22 11.65 -2.88
CA ASP A 43 -1.06 12.85 -2.74
C ASP A 43 -2.53 12.48 -2.57
N VAL A 44 -2.79 11.61 -1.61
CA VAL A 44 -4.14 11.14 -1.26
C VAL A 44 -4.34 11.25 0.25
N SER A 45 -5.59 11.08 0.69
CA SER A 45 -5.88 11.06 2.12
C SER A 45 -5.32 9.80 2.77
N GLN A 46 -5.11 9.86 4.09
CA GLN A 46 -4.68 8.68 4.83
C GLN A 46 -5.72 7.56 4.77
N SER A 47 -7.01 7.89 4.75
CA SER A 47 -8.05 6.87 4.62
C SER A 47 -7.99 6.17 3.26
N THR A 48 -7.66 6.89 2.19
CA THR A 48 -7.46 6.27 0.87
C THR A 48 -6.25 5.34 0.89
N ALA A 49 -5.13 5.79 1.45
CA ALA A 49 -3.94 4.96 1.59
C ALA A 49 -4.24 3.72 2.45
N GLN A 50 -5.01 3.88 3.53
CA GLN A 50 -5.38 2.77 4.41
C GLN A 50 -6.21 1.72 3.67
N LYS A 51 -7.16 2.15 2.84
CA LYS A 51 -7.96 1.21 2.04
C LYS A 51 -7.09 0.37 1.11
N ALA A 52 -6.10 0.99 0.49
CA ALA A 52 -5.17 0.27 -0.38
C ALA A 52 -4.34 -0.76 0.41
N VAL A 53 -3.84 -0.37 1.58
CA VAL A 53 -3.08 -1.27 2.45
C VAL A 53 -3.94 -2.43 2.93
N VAL A 54 -5.19 -2.17 3.33
CA VAL A 54 -6.11 -3.22 3.75
C VAL A 54 -6.36 -4.22 2.62
N ALA A 55 -6.54 -3.73 1.39
CA ALA A 55 -6.74 -4.61 0.24
C ALA A 55 -5.55 -5.55 0.03
N LEU A 56 -4.32 -5.01 0.11
CA LEU A 56 -3.12 -5.84 -0.04
C LEU A 56 -2.97 -6.85 1.10
N ARG A 57 -3.35 -6.46 2.32
CA ARG A 57 -3.33 -7.36 3.47
C ARG A 57 -4.33 -8.51 3.29
N GLN A 58 -5.54 -8.19 2.80
CA GLN A 58 -6.56 -9.21 2.54
C GLN A 58 -6.13 -10.18 1.44
N GLU A 59 -5.29 -9.72 0.50
CA GLU A 59 -4.73 -10.57 -0.54
C GLU A 59 -3.56 -11.43 -0.06
N GLY A 60 -3.12 -11.23 1.19
CA GLY A 60 -1.97 -11.94 1.73
C GLY A 60 -0.62 -11.35 1.30
N ARG A 61 -0.61 -10.17 0.68
CA ARG A 61 0.64 -9.52 0.23
C ARG A 61 1.35 -8.80 1.36
N LEU A 62 0.60 -8.39 2.37
CA LEU A 62 1.13 -7.72 3.57
C LEU A 62 0.57 -8.40 4.81
N TYR A 63 1.29 -8.28 5.93
CA TYR A 63 0.77 -8.69 7.23
C TYR A 63 1.05 -7.60 8.25
N THR A 64 0.23 -7.54 9.30
CA THR A 64 0.35 -6.53 10.34
C THR A 64 0.97 -7.15 11.59
N VAL A 65 1.95 -6.47 12.16
CA VAL A 65 2.51 -6.81 13.48
C VAL A 65 2.07 -5.72 14.44
N LEU A 66 1.36 -6.12 15.49
CA LEU A 66 0.82 -5.18 16.46
C LEU A 66 1.94 -4.31 17.05
N GLY A 67 1.72 -3.00 17.00
CA GLY A 67 2.70 -2.04 17.53
C GLY A 67 3.87 -1.73 16.60
N GLN A 68 4.01 -2.44 15.48
CA GLN A 68 5.14 -2.25 14.57
C GLN A 68 4.74 -1.84 13.16
N GLY A 69 3.51 -2.10 12.74
CA GLY A 69 3.00 -1.70 11.42
C GLY A 69 2.87 -2.88 10.47
N SER A 70 2.91 -2.58 9.17
CA SER A 70 2.75 -3.60 8.13
C SER A 70 4.10 -4.04 7.59
N PHE A 71 4.17 -5.31 7.21
CA PHE A 71 5.38 -5.94 6.66
C PHE A 71 5.03 -6.67 5.37
N VAL A 72 6.00 -6.80 4.51
CA VAL A 72 5.84 -7.52 3.23
C VAL A 72 5.84 -9.02 3.48
N SER A 73 4.81 -9.70 3.00
CA SER A 73 4.69 -11.16 3.14
C SER A 73 5.79 -11.87 2.37
N ARG A 74 6.21 -12.99 2.90
CA ARG A 74 7.22 -13.84 2.28
C ARG A 74 6.61 -14.87 1.36
#